data_434b57aaaeb9fa6ba5ce959474665bd7
#
_entry.id   434b57aaaeb9fa6ba5ce959474665bd7
#
_cell.length_a   1.000
_cell.length_b   1.000
_cell.length_c   1.000
_cell.angle_alpha   90.00
_cell.angle_beta   90.00
_cell.angle_gamma   90.00
#
_symmetry.space_group_name_H-M   'P 1'
#
loop_
_entity.id
_entity.type
_entity.pdbx_description
1 polymer ?
#
loop_
_entity_poly.entity_id
_entity_poly.type
_entity_poly.pdbx_seq_one_letter_code
_entity_poly.pdbx_strand_id
1 'polypeptide(L)'
;MEVTTINAELFARMFLAGANNLEAKKEWINELNVFPVPDGDTGTNMSMTIMSAAKEVAAIENPTMASLAKAISSGSLRGARGNSGVILSQLFRGFTKVIAEYDELNVQIISDAFQKATETAYKAVMKPKEGTILTVAKGMSDKAAELGEETDDLAYFCEEIIKEGDHVLSKTPDMLPVLKQAGVVDSGGQGLMQVLKGAFDALMGKEVDYTIETASTGSSSQGTTSNSYIDAQAEQEITFTYCTQFLIMLEHPFTENQETEFKSYLESIGDSIVVVADDEIVKVHVHTNDPGMAMQRGLTYGSLTTIIIENMRLERDEKISAMKEKEMQSTANAENEIKAAEENEPEVPAEEKEMGFISVSIGEGINEIFRGLGVDYIIEGGQTMNPSTEDMLNAIEKVNAKNIFILPNNKNIIMAANQAASLTEDKNIIVMPCGIVLVGITIMFL
;
A
#
# COMPACT_ATOMS: atom_id res chain seq x y z
N MET A 1 28.77 -15.63 12.84
CA MET A 1 29.65 -14.45 13.01
C MET A 1 28.86 -13.51 13.89
N GLU A 2 29.38 -13.23 15.07
CA GLU A 2 28.72 -12.32 16.03
C GLU A 2 28.80 -10.91 15.46
N VAL A 3 27.65 -10.28 15.20
CA VAL A 3 27.58 -8.88 14.73
C VAL A 3 27.34 -8.02 15.97
N THR A 4 28.31 -7.22 16.37
CA THR A 4 28.25 -6.42 17.59
C THR A 4 27.97 -4.93 17.33
N THR A 5 28.23 -4.45 16.12
CA THR A 5 27.97 -3.05 15.73
C THR A 5 27.41 -2.94 14.31
N ILE A 6 26.61 -1.90 14.08
CA ILE A 6 26.05 -1.51 12.76
C ILE A 6 26.61 -0.12 12.45
N ASN A 7 27.37 0.00 11.36
CA ASN A 7 27.81 1.29 10.85
C ASN A 7 26.77 1.95 9.94
N ALA A 8 26.99 3.19 9.55
CA ALA A 8 26.06 3.96 8.74
C ALA A 8 25.75 3.32 7.37
N GLU A 9 26.74 2.72 6.70
CA GLU A 9 26.53 2.07 5.41
C GLU A 9 25.63 0.84 5.53
N LEU A 10 25.84 0.00 6.57
CA LEU A 10 25.00 -1.17 6.83
C LEU A 10 23.59 -0.71 7.22
N PHE A 11 23.47 0.31 8.08
CA PHE A 11 22.17 0.84 8.48
C PHE A 11 21.37 1.41 7.29
N ALA A 12 22.04 2.13 6.36
CA ALA A 12 21.41 2.59 5.12
C ALA A 12 20.84 1.40 4.31
N ARG A 13 21.63 0.34 4.13
CA ARG A 13 21.18 -0.88 3.41
C ARG A 13 20.01 -1.55 4.13
N MET A 14 20.05 -1.66 5.45
CA MET A 14 18.95 -2.22 6.24
C MET A 14 17.67 -1.42 6.05
N PHE A 15 17.74 -0.09 6.08
CA PHE A 15 16.58 0.78 5.88
C PHE A 15 15.99 0.63 4.47
N LEU A 16 16.83 0.63 3.42
CA LEU A 16 16.40 0.44 2.03
C LEU A 16 15.77 -0.93 1.81
N ALA A 17 16.34 -1.98 2.39
CA ALA A 17 15.79 -3.33 2.33
C ALA A 17 14.41 -3.42 3.01
N GLY A 18 14.26 -2.77 4.17
CA GLY A 18 12.98 -2.66 4.86
C GLY A 18 11.92 -1.94 4.04
N ALA A 19 12.31 -0.85 3.37
CA ALA A 19 11.43 -0.09 2.50
C ALA A 19 10.94 -0.93 1.30
N ASN A 20 11.85 -1.62 0.63
CA ASN A 20 11.51 -2.48 -0.52
C ASN A 20 10.66 -3.69 -0.11
N ASN A 21 10.91 -4.30 1.05
CA ASN A 21 10.09 -5.41 1.53
C ASN A 21 8.65 -4.97 1.87
N LEU A 22 8.47 -3.77 2.39
CA LEU A 22 7.13 -3.19 2.63
C LEU A 22 6.44 -2.88 1.29
N GLU A 23 7.14 -2.23 0.35
CA GLU A 23 6.61 -1.92 -0.98
C GLU A 23 6.13 -3.18 -1.71
N ALA A 24 6.94 -4.24 -1.70
CA ALA A 24 6.60 -5.51 -2.34
C ALA A 24 5.35 -6.20 -1.75
N LYS A 25 4.97 -5.86 -0.52
CA LYS A 25 3.86 -6.51 0.20
C LYS A 25 2.70 -5.55 0.50
N LYS A 26 2.71 -4.34 -0.05
CA LYS A 26 1.72 -3.30 0.26
C LYS A 26 0.28 -3.74 -0.03
N GLU A 27 0.04 -4.45 -1.15
CA GLU A 27 -1.30 -4.89 -1.52
C GLU A 27 -1.85 -5.92 -0.51
N TRP A 28 -1.04 -6.89 -0.11
CA TRP A 28 -1.43 -7.82 0.94
C TRP A 28 -1.74 -7.12 2.28
N ILE A 29 -0.96 -6.07 2.64
CA ILE A 29 -1.21 -5.29 3.86
C ILE A 29 -2.52 -4.48 3.72
N ASN A 30 -2.83 -3.99 2.51
CA ASN A 30 -4.10 -3.33 2.21
C ASN A 30 -5.30 -4.25 2.47
N GLU A 31 -5.19 -5.54 2.12
CA GLU A 31 -6.24 -6.54 2.37
C GLU A 31 -6.54 -6.75 3.86
N LEU A 32 -5.59 -6.50 4.76
CA LEU A 32 -5.76 -6.61 6.20
C LEU A 32 -6.41 -5.37 6.84
N ASN A 33 -6.58 -4.29 6.09
CA ASN A 33 -7.03 -3.00 6.63
C ASN A 33 -8.54 -2.96 6.87
N VAL A 34 -8.94 -3.19 8.13
CA VAL A 34 -10.33 -3.10 8.60
C VAL A 34 -10.53 -2.09 9.72
N PHE A 35 -9.47 -1.46 10.21
CA PHE A 35 -9.51 -0.50 11.32
C PHE A 35 -8.47 0.61 11.12
N PRO A 36 -8.76 1.89 11.46
CA PRO A 36 -10.05 2.42 11.99
C PRO A 36 -11.14 2.56 10.93
N VAL A 37 -10.79 2.63 9.65
CA VAL A 37 -11.69 2.67 8.50
C VAL A 37 -11.23 1.61 7.50
N PRO A 38 -12.14 0.79 6.97
CA PRO A 38 -11.79 -0.27 6.03
C PRO A 38 -11.62 0.28 4.59
N ASP A 39 -10.71 1.25 4.42
CA ASP A 39 -10.41 1.88 3.13
C ASP A 39 -9.34 1.11 2.33
N GLY A 40 -8.70 0.08 2.93
CA GLY A 40 -7.73 -0.82 2.29
C GLY A 40 -6.53 -0.08 1.72
N ASP A 41 -6.06 0.95 2.39
CA ASP A 41 -4.97 1.81 1.94
C ASP A 41 -3.74 1.81 2.87
N THR A 42 -3.80 1.09 3.99
CA THR A 42 -2.73 1.06 5.00
C THR A 42 -1.36 0.71 4.41
N GLY A 43 -1.28 -0.34 3.60
CA GLY A 43 -0.03 -0.76 2.97
C GLY A 43 0.50 0.30 2.00
N THR A 44 -0.38 0.88 1.20
CA THR A 44 -0.06 1.98 0.27
C THR A 44 0.46 3.21 1.02
N ASN A 45 -0.24 3.64 2.07
CA ASN A 45 0.13 4.80 2.88
C ASN A 45 1.47 4.61 3.57
N MET A 46 1.71 3.45 4.18
CA MET A 46 2.98 3.13 4.83
C MET A 46 4.12 3.04 3.81
N SER A 47 3.87 2.41 2.67
CA SER A 47 4.86 2.30 1.60
C SER A 47 5.25 3.66 1.04
N MET A 48 4.30 4.51 0.67
CA MET A 48 4.58 5.88 0.19
C MET A 48 5.37 6.69 1.23
N THR A 49 5.09 6.48 2.51
CA THR A 49 5.77 7.15 3.62
C THR A 49 7.25 6.74 3.69
N ILE A 50 7.54 5.43 3.73
CA ILE A 50 8.91 4.95 3.84
C ILE A 50 9.71 5.17 2.57
N MET A 51 9.08 5.03 1.38
CA MET A 51 9.72 5.25 0.08
C MET A 51 10.14 6.72 -0.12
N SER A 52 9.39 7.67 0.46
CA SER A 52 9.80 9.08 0.49
C SER A 52 11.14 9.26 1.25
N ALA A 53 11.28 8.61 2.40
CA ALA A 53 12.54 8.62 3.15
C ALA A 53 13.64 7.82 2.44
N ALA A 54 13.32 6.68 1.84
CA ALA A 54 14.27 5.82 1.15
C ALA A 54 14.93 6.54 -0.06
N LYS A 55 14.19 7.37 -0.77
CA LYS A 55 14.75 8.22 -1.84
C LYS A 55 15.80 9.21 -1.32
N GLU A 56 15.57 9.80 -0.15
CA GLU A 56 16.54 10.71 0.46
C GLU A 56 17.76 9.96 0.98
N VAL A 57 17.57 8.79 1.59
CA VAL A 57 18.68 7.92 2.04
C VAL A 57 19.54 7.45 0.86
N ALA A 58 18.91 7.00 -0.23
CA ALA A 58 19.62 6.53 -1.42
C ALA A 58 20.43 7.64 -2.13
N ALA A 59 20.06 8.91 -1.94
CA ALA A 59 20.78 10.06 -2.52
C ALA A 59 22.05 10.45 -1.73
N ILE A 60 22.31 9.85 -0.57
CA ILE A 60 23.49 10.16 0.26
C ILE A 60 24.69 9.33 -0.20
N GLU A 61 25.69 9.97 -0.80
CA GLU A 61 26.90 9.28 -1.30
C GLU A 61 27.81 8.74 -0.16
N ASN A 62 27.96 9.51 0.93
CA ASN A 62 28.77 9.14 2.09
C ASN A 62 27.92 9.22 3.36
N PRO A 63 27.18 8.13 3.70
CA PRO A 63 26.27 8.16 4.81
C PRO A 63 26.98 8.23 6.16
N THR A 64 26.48 9.11 7.03
CA THR A 64 26.73 9.13 8.47
C THR A 64 25.43 8.87 9.20
N MET A 65 25.46 8.41 10.44
CA MET A 65 24.22 8.21 11.22
C MET A 65 23.40 9.49 11.31
N ALA A 66 24.04 10.64 11.51
CA ALA A 66 23.37 11.93 11.56
C ALA A 66 22.68 12.30 10.22
N SER A 67 23.34 12.06 9.07
CA SER A 67 22.76 12.31 7.76
C SER A 67 21.58 11.36 7.45
N LEU A 68 21.72 10.09 7.78
CA LEU A 68 20.65 9.09 7.65
C LEU A 68 19.46 9.41 8.55
N ALA A 69 19.72 9.74 9.81
CA ALA A 69 18.69 10.13 10.78
C ALA A 69 17.87 11.32 10.27
N LYS A 70 18.51 12.34 9.72
CA LYS A 70 17.84 13.49 9.13
C LYS A 70 17.01 13.10 7.91
N ALA A 71 17.57 12.35 6.97
CA ALA A 71 16.88 11.90 5.76
C ALA A 71 15.65 11.03 6.07
N ILE A 72 15.79 10.08 7.00
CA ILE A 72 14.68 9.20 7.40
C ILE A 72 13.59 10.00 8.12
N SER A 73 13.92 10.81 9.11
CA SER A 73 12.96 11.59 9.87
C SER A 73 12.20 12.58 8.99
N SER A 74 12.91 13.45 8.27
CA SER A 74 12.29 14.49 7.44
C SER A 74 11.60 13.89 6.20
N GLY A 75 12.21 12.93 5.53
CA GLY A 75 11.66 12.30 4.34
C GLY A 75 10.37 11.53 4.63
N SER A 76 10.33 10.76 5.73
CA SER A 76 9.12 10.05 6.13
C SER A 76 8.00 11.00 6.57
N LEU A 77 8.33 12.09 7.28
CA LEU A 77 7.32 13.07 7.70
C LEU A 77 6.69 13.79 6.51
N ARG A 78 7.49 14.24 5.53
CA ARG A 78 6.98 14.87 4.31
C ARG A 78 6.14 13.92 3.47
N GLY A 79 6.56 12.66 3.38
CA GLY A 79 5.86 11.61 2.64
C GLY A 79 4.71 10.94 3.37
N ALA A 80 4.49 11.25 4.65
CA ALA A 80 3.50 10.57 5.48
C ALA A 80 2.08 10.75 4.94
N ARG A 81 1.36 9.63 4.82
CA ARG A 81 -0.04 9.57 4.38
C ARG A 81 -0.87 8.70 5.32
N GLY A 82 -2.12 9.06 5.49
CA GLY A 82 -3.03 8.37 6.40
C GLY A 82 -2.54 8.33 7.85
N ASN A 83 -3.33 7.74 8.74
CA ASN A 83 -2.91 7.52 10.12
C ASN A 83 -1.69 6.61 10.21
N SER A 84 -1.69 5.51 9.43
CA SER A 84 -0.64 4.50 9.44
C SER A 84 0.73 5.07 9.01
N GLY A 85 0.76 5.88 7.94
CA GLY A 85 1.98 6.54 7.49
C GLY A 85 2.48 7.59 8.49
N VAL A 86 1.58 8.38 9.08
CA VAL A 86 1.99 9.36 10.10
C VAL A 86 2.55 8.67 11.34
N ILE A 87 1.91 7.60 11.84
CA ILE A 87 2.44 6.84 12.99
C ILE A 87 3.79 6.21 12.65
N LEU A 88 3.96 5.61 11.47
CA LEU A 88 5.24 5.07 11.01
C LEU A 88 6.33 6.16 10.98
N SER A 89 6.02 7.36 10.49
CA SER A 89 6.96 8.47 10.48
C SER A 89 7.38 8.90 11.88
N GLN A 90 6.48 8.78 12.87
CA GLN A 90 6.81 9.10 14.27
C GLN A 90 7.67 8.01 14.94
N LEU A 91 7.44 6.75 14.59
CA LEU A 91 8.35 5.66 15.01
C LEU A 91 9.76 5.93 14.47
N PHE A 92 9.90 6.26 13.20
CA PHE A 92 11.19 6.61 12.61
C PHE A 92 11.81 7.85 13.26
N ARG A 93 11.03 8.91 13.50
CA ARG A 93 11.51 10.13 14.14
C ARG A 93 12.07 9.87 15.55
N GLY A 94 11.35 9.08 16.36
CA GLY A 94 11.83 8.72 17.69
C GLY A 94 13.12 7.89 17.63
N PHE A 95 13.15 6.88 16.76
CA PHE A 95 14.31 6.02 16.55
C PHE A 95 15.54 6.81 16.10
N THR A 96 15.37 7.62 15.07
CA THR A 96 16.47 8.41 14.47
C THR A 96 16.99 9.50 15.39
N LYS A 97 16.15 10.01 16.31
CA LYS A 97 16.60 10.99 17.31
C LYS A 97 17.69 10.43 18.24
N VAL A 98 17.65 9.14 18.56
CA VAL A 98 18.67 8.50 19.38
C VAL A 98 19.91 8.21 18.55
N ILE A 99 19.76 7.54 17.40
CA ILE A 99 20.91 7.08 16.62
C ILE A 99 21.75 8.20 16.01
N ALA A 100 21.17 9.40 15.83
CA ALA A 100 21.87 10.56 15.25
C ALA A 100 23.12 10.99 16.05
N GLU A 101 23.20 10.63 17.34
CA GLU A 101 24.28 11.02 18.26
C GLU A 101 25.47 10.06 18.23
N TYR A 102 25.40 8.97 17.44
CA TYR A 102 26.40 7.90 17.44
C TYR A 102 26.96 7.66 16.04
N ASP A 103 28.20 7.16 15.95
CA ASP A 103 28.80 6.76 14.67
C ASP A 103 28.49 5.30 14.32
N GLU A 104 28.35 4.44 15.33
CA GLU A 104 27.99 3.03 15.21
C GLU A 104 26.90 2.68 16.23
N LEU A 105 26.04 1.73 15.88
CA LEU A 105 24.95 1.26 16.73
C LEU A 105 25.30 -0.11 17.33
N ASN A 106 25.15 -0.23 18.63
CA ASN A 106 25.18 -1.49 19.36
C ASN A 106 23.78 -1.84 19.90
N VAL A 107 23.66 -2.97 20.58
CA VAL A 107 22.41 -3.45 21.16
C VAL A 107 21.76 -2.40 22.08
N GLN A 108 22.52 -1.78 22.98
CA GLN A 108 21.98 -0.81 23.94
C GLN A 108 21.41 0.45 23.23
N ILE A 109 22.13 0.99 22.26
CA ILE A 109 21.69 2.17 21.49
C ILE A 109 20.41 1.85 20.72
N ILE A 110 20.32 0.67 20.11
CA ILE A 110 19.13 0.24 19.38
C ILE A 110 17.95 0.03 20.34
N SER A 111 18.18 -0.54 21.52
CA SER A 111 17.16 -0.67 22.57
C SER A 111 16.59 0.70 22.97
N ASP A 112 17.45 1.67 23.26
CA ASP A 112 17.06 3.04 23.60
C ASP A 112 16.30 3.71 22.42
N ALA A 113 16.72 3.42 21.18
CA ALA A 113 16.05 3.91 19.99
C ALA A 113 14.63 3.33 19.81
N PHE A 114 14.40 2.02 20.11
CA PHE A 114 13.06 1.42 20.11
C PHE A 114 12.16 2.05 21.17
N GLN A 115 12.68 2.29 22.38
CA GLN A 115 11.93 2.96 23.43
C GLN A 115 11.52 4.37 23.01
N LYS A 116 12.46 5.14 22.46
CA LYS A 116 12.17 6.51 22.00
C LYS A 116 11.23 6.55 20.81
N ALA A 117 11.30 5.58 19.89
CA ALA A 117 10.37 5.41 18.79
C ALA A 117 8.94 5.25 19.29
N THR A 118 8.75 4.30 20.20
CA THR A 118 7.45 4.00 20.80
C THR A 118 6.88 5.20 21.57
N GLU A 119 7.68 5.82 22.44
CA GLU A 119 7.29 7.01 23.19
C GLU A 119 6.81 8.14 22.25
N THR A 120 7.57 8.38 21.17
CA THR A 120 7.28 9.44 20.21
C THR A 120 5.98 9.17 19.46
N ALA A 121 5.76 7.93 19.02
CA ALA A 121 4.55 7.54 18.31
C ALA A 121 3.29 7.61 19.21
N TYR A 122 3.36 7.14 20.45
CA TYR A 122 2.25 7.26 21.42
C TYR A 122 1.89 8.72 21.72
N LYS A 123 2.88 9.62 21.85
CA LYS A 123 2.63 11.06 22.08
C LYS A 123 1.96 11.74 20.87
N ALA A 124 2.20 11.26 19.67
CA ALA A 124 1.63 11.84 18.45
C ALA A 124 0.15 11.54 18.29
N VAL A 125 -0.34 10.41 18.83
CA VAL A 125 -1.73 9.98 18.74
C VAL A 125 -2.51 10.40 19.97
N MET A 126 -3.57 11.20 19.80
CA MET A 126 -4.34 11.72 20.93
C MET A 126 -5.06 10.65 21.73
N LYS A 127 -5.60 9.64 21.05
CA LYS A 127 -6.34 8.51 21.66
C LYS A 127 -5.78 7.18 21.18
N PRO A 128 -4.59 6.76 21.70
CA PRO A 128 -4.01 5.49 21.30
C PRO A 128 -4.99 4.32 21.54
N LYS A 129 -5.06 3.42 20.57
CA LYS A 129 -5.85 2.19 20.67
C LYS A 129 -4.91 1.00 20.78
N GLU A 130 -5.16 0.14 21.77
CA GLU A 130 -4.47 -1.14 21.88
C GLU A 130 -4.95 -2.11 20.78
N GLY A 131 -4.08 -3.02 20.38
CA GLY A 131 -4.32 -3.92 19.26
C GLY A 131 -3.96 -3.33 17.88
N THR A 132 -3.13 -2.28 17.86
CA THR A 132 -2.68 -1.59 16.65
C THR A 132 -1.16 -1.62 16.51
N ILE A 133 -0.62 -1.01 15.44
CA ILE A 133 0.82 -0.79 15.23
C ILE A 133 1.54 -0.28 16.50
N LEU A 134 0.87 0.56 17.31
CA LEU A 134 1.43 1.08 18.56
C LEU A 134 1.68 -0.04 19.58
N THR A 135 0.75 -0.98 19.69
CA THR A 135 0.88 -2.12 20.60
C THR A 135 2.01 -3.04 20.15
N VAL A 136 2.14 -3.30 18.85
CA VAL A 136 3.24 -4.09 18.30
C VAL A 136 4.58 -3.41 18.55
N ALA A 137 4.68 -2.11 18.27
CA ALA A 137 5.88 -1.31 18.55
C ALA A 137 6.25 -1.34 20.04
N LYS A 138 5.26 -1.25 20.94
CA LYS A 138 5.47 -1.30 22.37
C LYS A 138 6.01 -2.67 22.82
N GLY A 139 5.41 -3.78 22.38
CA GLY A 139 5.90 -5.11 22.73
C GLY A 139 7.34 -5.34 22.28
N MET A 140 7.69 -4.92 21.08
CA MET A 140 9.08 -4.96 20.60
C MET A 140 10.01 -4.06 21.41
N SER A 141 9.58 -2.88 21.81
CA SER A 141 10.34 -1.96 22.65
C SER A 141 10.60 -2.55 24.05
N ASP A 142 9.56 -3.15 24.66
CA ASP A 142 9.67 -3.79 25.97
C ASP A 142 10.66 -4.98 25.89
N LYS A 143 10.62 -5.79 24.83
CA LYS A 143 11.57 -6.88 24.58
C LYS A 143 12.98 -6.39 24.30
N ALA A 144 13.12 -5.28 23.56
CA ALA A 144 14.42 -4.66 23.32
C ALA A 144 15.08 -4.17 24.61
N ALA A 145 14.30 -3.62 25.55
CA ALA A 145 14.80 -3.21 26.87
C ALA A 145 15.30 -4.39 27.71
N GLU A 146 14.56 -5.51 27.69
CA GLU A 146 14.97 -6.75 28.37
C GLU A 146 16.31 -7.28 27.82
N LEU A 147 16.39 -7.44 26.49
CA LEU A 147 17.55 -8.00 25.81
C LEU A 147 18.77 -7.06 25.83
N GLY A 148 18.56 -5.75 25.93
CA GLY A 148 19.62 -4.74 26.00
C GLY A 148 20.59 -4.97 27.17
N GLU A 149 20.13 -5.61 28.26
CA GLU A 149 20.94 -5.96 29.42
C GLU A 149 21.53 -7.39 29.34
N GLU A 150 21.07 -8.22 28.38
CA GLU A 150 21.36 -9.65 28.34
C GLU A 150 22.37 -10.06 27.25
N THR A 151 22.46 -9.32 26.15
CA THR A 151 23.27 -9.70 24.99
C THR A 151 23.93 -8.53 24.29
N ASP A 152 25.11 -8.79 23.68
CA ASP A 152 25.77 -7.87 22.75
C ASP A 152 25.65 -8.33 21.27
N ASP A 153 25.02 -9.49 21.01
CA ASP A 153 24.83 -10.04 19.67
C ASP A 153 23.59 -9.42 19.01
N LEU A 154 23.82 -8.53 18.05
CA LEU A 154 22.78 -7.84 17.30
C LEU A 154 21.90 -8.77 16.45
N ALA A 155 22.45 -9.88 15.95
CA ALA A 155 21.68 -10.84 15.16
C ALA A 155 20.63 -11.54 16.04
N TYR A 156 21.06 -12.03 17.21
CA TYR A 156 20.16 -12.63 18.21
C TYR A 156 19.14 -11.61 18.72
N PHE A 157 19.60 -10.41 19.08
CA PHE A 157 18.74 -9.31 19.56
C PHE A 157 17.62 -8.96 18.56
N CYS A 158 17.97 -8.73 17.29
CA CYS A 158 16.99 -8.40 16.25
C CYS A 158 16.03 -9.56 15.97
N GLU A 159 16.51 -10.81 15.98
CA GLU A 159 15.68 -12.00 15.78
C GLU A 159 14.62 -12.13 16.87
N GLU A 160 15.00 -11.97 18.14
CA GLU A 160 14.07 -12.07 19.26
C GLU A 160 13.05 -10.93 19.30
N ILE A 161 13.45 -9.70 18.97
CA ILE A 161 12.52 -8.57 18.82
C ILE A 161 11.49 -8.84 17.72
N ILE A 162 11.90 -9.39 16.58
CA ILE A 162 10.99 -9.74 15.48
C ILE A 162 10.03 -10.86 15.92
N LYS A 163 10.51 -11.87 16.64
CA LYS A 163 9.63 -12.94 17.19
C LYS A 163 8.59 -12.36 18.15
N GLU A 164 9.00 -11.46 19.04
CA GLU A 164 8.06 -10.81 19.96
C GLU A 164 7.07 -9.93 19.21
N GLY A 165 7.52 -9.17 18.19
CA GLY A 165 6.64 -8.39 17.34
C GLY A 165 5.58 -9.24 16.63
N ASP A 166 5.97 -10.38 16.04
CA ASP A 166 5.04 -11.35 15.43
C ASP A 166 4.07 -11.96 16.49
N HIS A 167 4.56 -12.23 17.69
CA HIS A 167 3.72 -12.72 18.78
C HIS A 167 2.66 -11.69 19.18
N VAL A 168 3.05 -10.44 19.43
CA VAL A 168 2.12 -9.36 19.79
C VAL A 168 1.15 -9.08 18.64
N LEU A 169 1.64 -9.05 17.40
CA LEU A 169 0.80 -8.88 16.22
C LEU A 169 -0.30 -9.96 16.14
N SER A 170 0.04 -11.22 16.40
CA SER A 170 -0.93 -12.33 16.43
C SER A 170 -2.01 -12.19 17.50
N LYS A 171 -1.80 -11.33 18.52
CA LYS A 171 -2.76 -11.05 19.60
C LYS A 171 -3.62 -9.82 19.35
N THR A 172 -3.34 -9.03 18.32
CA THR A 172 -4.13 -7.82 18.01
C THR A 172 -5.63 -8.11 17.81
N PRO A 173 -6.07 -9.26 17.24
CA PRO A 173 -7.50 -9.60 17.16
C PRO A 173 -8.18 -9.81 18.52
N ASP A 174 -7.44 -10.20 19.55
CA ASP A 174 -8.01 -10.34 20.90
C ASP A 174 -8.15 -9.00 21.63
N MET A 175 -7.49 -7.94 21.14
CA MET A 175 -7.52 -6.58 21.70
C MET A 175 -8.53 -5.68 20.98
N LEU A 176 -8.76 -5.90 19.67
CA LEU A 176 -9.70 -5.14 18.86
C LEU A 176 -10.78 -6.08 18.27
N PRO A 177 -12.03 -5.97 18.72
CA PRO A 177 -13.11 -6.85 18.27
C PRO A 177 -13.33 -6.86 16.76
N VAL A 178 -13.13 -5.74 16.06
CA VAL A 178 -13.27 -5.64 14.61
C VAL A 178 -12.26 -6.52 13.87
N LEU A 179 -11.01 -6.60 14.35
CA LEU A 179 -9.99 -7.49 13.78
C LEU A 179 -10.37 -8.96 13.96
N LYS A 180 -10.94 -9.29 15.14
CA LYS A 180 -11.39 -10.66 15.43
C LYS A 180 -12.57 -11.05 14.55
N GLN A 181 -13.53 -10.16 14.34
CA GLN A 181 -14.68 -10.40 13.45
C GLN A 181 -14.24 -10.60 12.00
N ALA A 182 -13.27 -9.82 11.54
CA ALA A 182 -12.70 -9.94 10.20
C ALA A 182 -11.71 -11.12 10.04
N GLY A 183 -11.25 -11.73 11.14
CA GLY A 183 -10.28 -12.81 11.11
C GLY A 183 -8.88 -12.38 10.65
N VAL A 184 -8.53 -11.12 10.86
CA VAL A 184 -7.26 -10.52 10.44
C VAL A 184 -6.48 -9.95 11.62
N VAL A 185 -5.17 -9.73 11.44
CA VAL A 185 -4.31 -8.98 12.36
C VAL A 185 -4.30 -7.49 11.98
N ASP A 186 -3.77 -6.62 12.84
CA ASP A 186 -3.61 -5.20 12.53
C ASP A 186 -2.71 -4.97 11.32
N SER A 187 -3.24 -4.30 10.30
CA SER A 187 -2.56 -4.01 9.04
C SER A 187 -1.33 -3.12 9.24
N GLY A 188 -1.42 -2.10 10.10
CA GLY A 188 -0.30 -1.22 10.43
C GLY A 188 0.83 -1.96 11.15
N GLY A 189 0.50 -2.81 12.12
CA GLY A 189 1.44 -3.71 12.80
C GLY A 189 2.10 -4.68 11.82
N GLN A 190 1.32 -5.25 10.89
CA GLN A 190 1.86 -6.12 9.84
C GLN A 190 2.85 -5.36 8.95
N GLY A 191 2.53 -4.12 8.55
CA GLY A 191 3.44 -3.27 7.77
C GLY A 191 4.75 -2.99 8.51
N LEU A 192 4.70 -2.65 9.80
CA LEU A 192 5.88 -2.45 10.63
C LEU A 192 6.76 -3.70 10.68
N MET A 193 6.16 -4.88 10.84
CA MET A 193 6.89 -6.15 10.82
C MET A 193 7.58 -6.42 9.49
N GLN A 194 6.98 -6.03 8.35
CA GLN A 194 7.64 -6.18 7.05
C GLN A 194 8.86 -5.26 6.91
N VAL A 195 8.81 -4.05 7.42
CA VAL A 195 10.00 -3.16 7.44
C VAL A 195 11.13 -3.80 8.24
N LEU A 196 10.86 -4.29 9.45
CA LEU A 196 11.88 -4.88 10.31
C LEU A 196 12.44 -6.19 9.76
N LYS A 197 11.60 -7.04 9.18
CA LYS A 197 12.05 -8.29 8.52
C LYS A 197 12.97 -8.01 7.33
N GLY A 198 12.63 -7.03 6.49
CA GLY A 198 13.51 -6.61 5.39
C GLY A 198 14.85 -6.05 5.88
N ALA A 199 14.83 -5.23 6.94
CA ALA A 199 16.04 -4.71 7.56
C ALA A 199 16.92 -5.83 8.15
N PHE A 200 16.31 -6.82 8.79
CA PHE A 200 17.01 -7.98 9.36
C PHE A 200 17.63 -8.87 8.28
N ASP A 201 16.94 -9.09 7.16
CA ASP A 201 17.49 -9.86 6.03
C ASP A 201 18.78 -9.20 5.49
N ALA A 202 18.83 -7.87 5.43
CA ALA A 202 20.03 -7.12 5.07
C ALA A 202 21.15 -7.24 6.12
N LEU A 203 20.82 -7.20 7.42
CA LEU A 203 21.76 -7.43 8.51
C LEU A 203 22.42 -8.80 8.40
N MET A 204 21.64 -9.83 8.06
CA MET A 204 22.11 -11.20 7.87
C MET A 204 22.84 -11.44 6.55
N GLY A 205 23.03 -10.40 5.73
CA GLY A 205 23.76 -10.48 4.45
C GLY A 205 23.03 -11.28 3.38
N LYS A 206 21.68 -11.41 3.45
CA LYS A 206 20.92 -12.01 2.38
C LYS A 206 20.95 -11.09 1.14
N GLU A 207 20.86 -11.68 -0.05
CA GLU A 207 20.68 -10.91 -1.28
C GLU A 207 19.35 -10.19 -1.24
N VAL A 208 19.39 -8.86 -1.14
CA VAL A 208 18.22 -7.97 -1.13
C VAL A 208 18.42 -6.91 -2.21
N ASP A 209 17.37 -6.60 -2.93
CA ASP A 209 17.38 -5.49 -3.87
C ASP A 209 17.35 -4.16 -3.09
N TYR A 210 18.39 -3.34 -3.30
CA TYR A 210 18.52 -2.01 -2.69
C TYR A 210 18.15 -0.87 -3.64
N THR A 211 17.73 -1.18 -4.87
CA THR A 211 17.32 -0.17 -5.85
C THR A 211 15.98 0.43 -5.48
N ILE A 212 15.92 1.76 -5.42
CA ILE A 212 14.68 2.47 -5.22
C ILE A 212 14.14 2.85 -6.60
N GLU A 213 13.19 2.05 -7.10
CA GLU A 213 12.50 2.38 -8.35
C GLU A 213 11.61 3.61 -8.16
N THR A 214 11.79 4.58 -9.06
CA THR A 214 10.82 5.68 -9.20
C THR A 214 9.59 5.10 -9.89
N ALA A 215 8.54 4.90 -9.11
CA ALA A 215 7.27 4.29 -9.44
C ALA A 215 6.96 4.14 -10.94
N SER A 216 6.92 2.91 -11.40
CA SER A 216 6.08 2.45 -12.51
C SER A 216 5.17 1.32 -11.97
N THR A 217 3.90 1.51 -12.20
CA THR A 217 2.77 0.69 -11.76
C THR A 217 2.85 -0.76 -12.23
N GLY A 218 2.57 -1.70 -11.34
CA GLY A 218 1.95 -2.98 -11.70
C GLY A 218 2.63 -4.22 -11.18
N SER A 219 2.03 -4.91 -10.25
CA SER A 219 1.75 -6.35 -10.36
C SER A 219 0.84 -6.81 -9.22
N SER A 220 -0.23 -7.49 -9.58
CA SER A 220 -1.26 -8.03 -8.68
C SER A 220 -0.95 -9.48 -8.32
N SER A 221 -1.08 -9.85 -7.05
CA SER A 221 -1.18 -11.25 -6.61
C SER A 221 -2.51 -11.46 -5.88
N GLN A 222 -3.21 -12.53 -6.24
CA GLN A 222 -4.54 -12.90 -5.77
C GLN A 222 -4.52 -13.42 -4.33
N GLY A 223 -5.42 -12.88 -3.48
CA GLY A 223 -5.77 -13.44 -2.17
C GLY A 223 -7.28 -13.69 -2.11
N THR A 224 -7.67 -14.83 -1.56
CA THR A 224 -9.06 -15.25 -1.36
C THR A 224 -9.63 -14.65 -0.09
N THR A 225 -10.64 -13.79 -0.19
CA THR A 225 -11.40 -13.21 0.93
C THR A 225 -12.69 -13.98 1.21
N SER A 226 -13.07 -14.14 2.48
CA SER A 226 -14.27 -14.87 2.91
C SER A 226 -15.49 -13.94 3.09
N ASN A 227 -16.72 -14.45 2.83
CA ASN A 227 -18.00 -13.74 2.87
C ASN A 227 -18.28 -12.95 4.17
N SER A 228 -17.75 -13.38 5.31
CA SER A 228 -17.92 -12.71 6.60
C SER A 228 -17.24 -11.32 6.67
N TYR A 229 -16.33 -11.04 5.76
CA TYR A 229 -15.55 -9.82 5.69
C TYR A 229 -16.34 -8.65 5.09
N ILE A 230 -17.14 -8.92 4.06
CA ILE A 230 -17.91 -7.89 3.34
C ILE A 230 -19.05 -7.36 4.22
N ASP A 231 -19.72 -8.22 4.98
CA ASP A 231 -20.80 -7.84 5.88
C ASP A 231 -20.30 -6.98 7.06
N ALA A 232 -19.12 -7.33 7.62
CA ALA A 232 -18.52 -6.55 8.71
C ALA A 232 -18.08 -5.13 8.27
N GLN A 233 -17.68 -4.96 7.01
CA GLN A 233 -17.33 -3.64 6.45
C GLN A 233 -18.57 -2.77 6.18
N ALA A 234 -19.69 -3.39 5.78
CA ALA A 234 -20.93 -2.66 5.49
C ALA A 234 -21.61 -2.09 6.76
N GLU A 235 -21.37 -2.71 7.93
CA GLU A 235 -21.99 -2.32 9.20
C GLU A 235 -21.23 -1.21 9.97
N GLN A 236 -20.00 -0.89 9.58
CA GLN A 236 -19.20 0.11 10.29
C GLN A 236 -19.68 1.54 9.98
N GLU A 237 -20.21 2.24 10.98
CA GLU A 237 -20.69 3.61 10.83
C GLU A 237 -19.54 4.61 10.79
N ILE A 238 -19.33 5.27 9.64
CA ILE A 238 -18.36 6.37 9.47
C ILE A 238 -19.01 7.65 10.00
N THR A 239 -18.61 8.07 11.20
CA THR A 239 -19.14 9.27 11.88
C THR A 239 -18.68 10.55 11.19
N PHE A 240 -17.40 10.63 10.84
CA PHE A 240 -16.78 11.75 10.13
C PHE A 240 -16.45 11.35 8.70
N THR A 241 -16.96 12.11 7.74
CA THR A 241 -16.99 11.70 6.33
C THR A 241 -15.65 11.87 5.61
N TYR A 242 -14.87 12.90 6.01
CA TYR A 242 -13.68 13.29 5.24
C TYR A 242 -12.40 13.00 6.03
N CYS A 243 -11.51 12.19 5.43
CA CYS A 243 -10.10 12.14 5.78
C CYS A 243 -9.44 13.42 5.26
N THR A 244 -8.90 14.23 6.13
CA THR A 244 -8.33 15.54 5.78
C THR A 244 -6.88 15.60 6.25
N GLN A 245 -5.98 15.81 5.30
CA GLN A 245 -4.55 15.87 5.56
C GLN A 245 -3.95 17.11 4.91
N PHE A 246 -3.05 17.79 5.61
CA PHE A 246 -2.29 18.92 5.05
C PHE A 246 -1.00 19.17 5.84
N LEU A 247 -0.09 19.87 5.18
CA LEU A 247 1.11 20.42 5.82
C LEU A 247 0.93 21.92 6.02
N ILE A 248 1.33 22.42 7.19
CA ILE A 248 1.45 23.84 7.50
C ILE A 248 2.93 24.18 7.40
N MET A 249 3.30 25.10 6.51
CA MET A 249 4.63 25.68 6.44
C MET A 249 4.70 26.79 7.48
N LEU A 250 5.50 26.60 8.52
CA LEU A 250 5.55 27.50 9.66
C LEU A 250 6.27 28.82 9.32
N GLU A 251 5.67 29.94 9.68
CA GLU A 251 6.32 31.27 9.63
C GLU A 251 7.05 31.59 10.93
N HIS A 252 6.65 30.95 12.01
CA HIS A 252 7.22 31.10 13.36
C HIS A 252 7.26 29.75 14.07
N PRO A 253 8.16 29.56 15.08
CA PRO A 253 8.21 28.32 15.83
C PRO A 253 6.85 27.92 16.43
N PHE A 254 6.46 26.67 16.22
CA PHE A 254 5.22 26.12 16.74
C PHE A 254 5.44 25.58 18.17
N THR A 255 4.84 26.25 19.15
CA THR A 255 5.05 25.93 20.56
C THR A 255 4.19 24.75 21.02
N GLU A 256 4.61 24.05 22.08
CA GLU A 256 3.83 22.94 22.67
C GLU A 256 2.42 23.38 23.12
N ASN A 257 2.25 24.62 23.55
CA ASN A 257 0.93 25.17 23.89
C ASN A 257 0.04 25.31 22.64
N GLN A 258 0.60 25.79 21.53
CA GLN A 258 -0.12 25.90 20.26
C GLN A 258 -0.49 24.53 19.70
N GLU A 259 0.40 23.55 19.85
CA GLU A 259 0.14 22.16 19.46
C GLU A 259 -1.03 21.58 20.27
N THR A 260 -1.03 21.77 21.57
CA THR A 260 -2.09 21.32 22.47
C THR A 260 -3.43 22.00 22.16
N GLU A 261 -3.41 23.33 21.95
CA GLU A 261 -4.60 24.10 21.58
C GLU A 261 -5.15 23.65 20.22
N PHE A 262 -4.27 23.42 19.24
CA PHE A 262 -4.67 22.99 17.91
C PHE A 262 -5.26 21.57 17.93
N LYS A 263 -4.64 20.63 18.64
CA LYS A 263 -5.17 19.28 18.87
C LYS A 263 -6.56 19.32 19.50
N SER A 264 -6.73 20.13 20.56
CA SER A 264 -8.03 20.28 21.24
C SER A 264 -9.11 20.89 20.34
N TYR A 265 -8.73 21.84 19.47
CA TYR A 265 -9.64 22.41 18.49
C TYR A 265 -10.08 21.34 17.46
N LEU A 266 -9.14 20.58 16.90
CA LEU A 266 -9.46 19.52 15.95
C LEU A 266 -10.35 18.43 16.59
N GLU A 267 -10.14 18.12 17.88
CA GLU A 267 -10.98 17.18 18.64
C GLU A 267 -12.44 17.66 18.77
N SER A 268 -12.67 18.97 18.75
CA SER A 268 -14.02 19.53 18.79
C SER A 268 -14.80 19.37 17.46
N ILE A 269 -14.10 19.13 16.34
CA ILE A 269 -14.69 19.06 14.99
C ILE A 269 -14.47 17.70 14.30
N GLY A 270 -13.75 16.76 14.93
CA GLY A 270 -13.40 15.49 14.31
C GLY A 270 -12.84 14.45 15.27
N ASP A 271 -12.35 13.36 14.68
CA ASP A 271 -11.61 12.30 15.38
C ASP A 271 -10.36 11.88 14.60
N SER A 272 -9.71 10.80 15.05
CA SER A 272 -8.49 10.23 14.40
C SER A 272 -7.40 11.28 14.17
N ILE A 273 -7.24 12.19 15.16
CA ILE A 273 -6.39 13.37 15.03
C ILE A 273 -4.92 12.99 15.25
N VAL A 274 -4.09 13.39 14.30
CA VAL A 274 -2.63 13.36 14.42
C VAL A 274 -2.08 14.72 14.01
N VAL A 275 -1.40 15.40 14.92
CA VAL A 275 -0.71 16.67 14.68
C VAL A 275 0.74 16.49 15.11
N VAL A 276 1.63 16.66 14.15
CA VAL A 276 3.08 16.48 14.36
C VAL A 276 3.82 17.69 13.82
N ALA A 277 4.56 18.34 14.70
CA ALA A 277 5.38 19.49 14.36
C ALA A 277 6.86 19.13 14.21
N ASP A 278 7.52 19.74 13.24
CA ASP A 278 8.96 19.86 13.08
C ASP A 278 9.32 21.36 13.11
N ASP A 279 10.59 21.69 12.98
CA ASP A 279 11.04 23.09 13.05
C ASP A 279 10.43 23.98 11.96
N GLU A 280 10.14 23.41 10.78
CA GLU A 280 9.67 24.13 9.59
C GLU A 280 8.22 23.84 9.22
N ILE A 281 7.69 22.67 9.63
CA ILE A 281 6.37 22.20 9.19
C ILE A 281 5.55 21.57 10.33
N VAL A 282 4.21 21.66 10.19
CA VAL A 282 3.28 20.86 10.98
C VAL A 282 2.49 19.96 10.03
N LYS A 283 2.55 18.64 10.24
CA LYS A 283 1.71 17.66 9.56
C LYS A 283 0.41 17.49 10.35
N VAL A 284 -0.72 17.64 9.65
CA VAL A 284 -2.05 17.46 10.21
C VAL A 284 -2.77 16.33 9.49
N HIS A 285 -3.42 15.48 10.27
CA HIS A 285 -4.38 14.48 9.82
C HIS A 285 -5.58 14.52 10.77
N VAL A 286 -6.79 14.58 10.23
CA VAL A 286 -8.04 14.57 10.99
C VAL A 286 -9.17 14.00 10.15
N HIS A 287 -10.05 13.18 10.77
CA HIS A 287 -11.32 12.79 10.20
C HIS A 287 -12.38 13.79 10.66
N THR A 288 -13.02 14.50 9.74
CA THR A 288 -13.99 15.57 10.06
C THR A 288 -15.11 15.65 9.02
N ASN A 289 -16.22 16.27 9.40
CA ASN A 289 -17.27 16.65 8.44
C ASN A 289 -17.06 18.07 7.88
N ASP A 290 -16.12 18.84 8.46
CA ASP A 290 -15.82 20.22 8.09
C ASP A 290 -14.32 20.43 7.78
N PRO A 291 -13.79 19.90 6.65
CA PRO A 291 -12.38 20.05 6.27
C PRO A 291 -11.93 21.52 6.22
N GLY A 292 -12.82 22.41 5.78
CA GLY A 292 -12.57 23.84 5.69
C GLY A 292 -12.24 24.48 7.03
N MET A 293 -12.90 24.05 8.12
CA MET A 293 -12.65 24.55 9.47
C MET A 293 -11.26 24.14 9.97
N ALA A 294 -10.85 22.90 9.72
CA ALA A 294 -9.53 22.40 10.07
C ALA A 294 -8.42 23.18 9.34
N MET A 295 -8.58 23.39 8.03
CA MET A 295 -7.64 24.16 7.21
C MET A 295 -7.59 25.62 7.61
N GLN A 296 -8.74 26.26 7.88
CA GLN A 296 -8.80 27.67 8.31
C GLN A 296 -8.07 27.87 9.63
N ARG A 297 -8.17 26.92 10.56
CA ARG A 297 -7.41 26.98 11.81
C ARG A 297 -5.91 26.79 11.52
N GLY A 298 -5.54 25.86 10.62
CA GLY A 298 -4.15 25.65 10.20
C GLY A 298 -3.49 26.91 9.62
N LEU A 299 -4.23 27.69 8.82
CA LEU A 299 -3.77 28.96 8.25
C LEU A 299 -3.37 30.00 9.29
N THR A 300 -3.80 29.88 10.55
CA THR A 300 -3.38 30.80 11.62
C THR A 300 -1.93 30.58 12.08
N TYR A 301 -1.31 29.47 11.70
CA TYR A 301 0.06 29.10 12.05
C TYR A 301 1.05 29.23 10.89
N GLY A 302 0.56 29.24 9.63
CA GLY A 302 1.39 29.36 8.45
C GLY A 302 0.62 29.05 7.16
N SER A 303 1.33 28.99 6.05
CA SER A 303 0.75 28.66 4.74
C SER A 303 0.53 27.15 4.59
N LEU A 304 -0.54 26.74 3.88
CA LEU A 304 -0.86 25.33 3.67
C LEU A 304 -0.27 24.81 2.36
N THR A 305 0.20 23.56 2.42
CA THR A 305 0.63 22.80 1.24
C THR A 305 0.25 21.32 1.39
N THR A 306 0.33 20.57 0.29
CA THR A 306 0.05 19.13 0.26
C THR A 306 -1.32 18.81 0.89
N ILE A 307 -2.36 19.48 0.40
CA ILE A 307 -3.73 19.32 0.90
C ILE A 307 -4.35 18.10 0.21
N ILE A 308 -4.82 17.14 1.01
CA ILE A 308 -5.52 15.94 0.55
C ILE A 308 -6.81 15.85 1.35
N ILE A 309 -7.93 15.70 0.66
CA ILE A 309 -9.25 15.51 1.26
C ILE A 309 -9.92 14.37 0.52
N GLU A 310 -10.20 13.29 1.22
CA GLU A 310 -10.79 12.06 0.69
C GLU A 310 -12.14 11.80 1.36
N ASN A 311 -13.13 11.35 0.60
CA ASN A 311 -14.44 10.99 1.14
C ASN A 311 -14.46 9.50 1.48
N MET A 312 -14.21 9.17 2.74
CA MET A 312 -14.11 7.78 3.23
C MET A 312 -15.39 6.95 3.02
N ARG A 313 -16.57 7.60 2.94
CA ARG A 313 -17.82 6.88 2.63
C ARG A 313 -17.86 6.42 1.18
N LEU A 314 -17.46 7.30 0.25
CA LEU A 314 -17.41 6.94 -1.17
C LEU A 314 -16.36 5.87 -1.43
N GLU A 315 -15.16 6.01 -0.84
CA GLU A 315 -14.10 5.01 -0.98
C GLU A 315 -14.51 3.64 -0.44
N ARG A 316 -15.17 3.62 0.74
CA ARG A 316 -15.70 2.37 1.28
C ARG A 316 -16.76 1.76 0.35
N ASP A 317 -17.72 2.57 -0.12
CA ASP A 317 -18.82 2.09 -0.94
C ASP A 317 -18.32 1.58 -2.31
N GLU A 318 -17.32 2.22 -2.91
CA GLU A 318 -16.63 1.75 -4.12
C GLU A 318 -15.92 0.42 -3.89
N LYS A 319 -15.22 0.26 -2.76
CA LYS A 319 -14.54 -1.01 -2.42
C LYS A 319 -15.50 -2.15 -2.14
N ILE A 320 -16.58 -1.89 -1.37
CA ILE A 320 -17.63 -2.89 -1.13
C ILE A 320 -18.26 -3.32 -2.46
N SER A 321 -18.50 -2.39 -3.38
CA SER A 321 -19.03 -2.70 -4.70
C SER A 321 -18.06 -3.55 -5.52
N ALA A 322 -16.78 -3.17 -5.55
CA ALA A 322 -15.73 -3.93 -6.25
C ALA A 322 -15.50 -5.33 -5.63
N MET A 323 -15.60 -5.47 -4.30
CA MET A 323 -15.51 -6.77 -3.64
C MET A 323 -16.71 -7.67 -3.97
N LYS A 324 -17.93 -7.12 -3.96
CA LYS A 324 -19.15 -7.85 -4.35
C LYS A 324 -19.13 -8.30 -5.82
N GLU A 325 -18.59 -7.45 -6.71
CA GLU A 325 -18.39 -7.81 -8.11
C GLU A 325 -17.38 -8.95 -8.29
N LYS A 326 -16.24 -8.90 -7.57
CA LYS A 326 -15.24 -9.98 -7.56
C LYS A 326 -15.84 -11.29 -7.01
N GLU A 327 -16.66 -11.21 -5.99
CA GLU A 327 -17.30 -12.37 -5.38
C GLU A 327 -18.38 -12.99 -6.29
N MET A 328 -19.19 -12.16 -6.97
CA MET A 328 -20.11 -12.64 -7.99
C MET A 328 -19.38 -13.31 -9.16
N GLN A 329 -18.23 -12.79 -9.57
CA GLN A 329 -17.40 -13.37 -10.62
C GLN A 329 -16.75 -14.68 -10.14
N SER A 330 -16.29 -14.78 -8.90
CA SER A 330 -15.69 -16.01 -8.37
C SER A 330 -16.73 -17.14 -8.17
N THR A 331 -17.95 -16.80 -7.74
CA THR A 331 -19.07 -17.76 -7.64
C THR A 331 -19.56 -18.19 -9.03
N ALA A 332 -19.65 -17.27 -9.98
CA ALA A 332 -20.00 -17.60 -11.36
C ALA A 332 -18.93 -18.47 -12.05
N ASN A 333 -17.64 -18.22 -11.76
CA ASN A 333 -16.54 -19.06 -12.25
C ASN A 333 -16.54 -20.44 -11.59
N ALA A 334 -16.80 -20.53 -10.27
CA ALA A 334 -16.92 -21.82 -9.58
C ALA A 334 -18.14 -22.64 -10.05
N GLU A 335 -19.27 -21.98 -10.32
CA GLU A 335 -20.45 -22.65 -10.92
C GLU A 335 -20.19 -23.05 -12.38
N ASN A 336 -19.43 -22.29 -13.14
CA ASN A 336 -19.00 -22.63 -14.48
C ASN A 336 -17.95 -23.74 -14.50
N GLU A 337 -17.03 -23.80 -13.55
CA GLU A 337 -16.10 -24.93 -13.39
C GLU A 337 -16.81 -26.23 -13.00
N ILE A 338 -17.85 -26.16 -12.15
CA ILE A 338 -18.68 -27.33 -11.80
C ILE A 338 -19.49 -27.77 -13.04
N LYS A 339 -20.06 -26.87 -13.82
CA LYS A 339 -20.74 -27.20 -15.08
C LYS A 339 -19.80 -27.71 -16.17
N ALA A 340 -18.57 -27.13 -16.25
CA ALA A 340 -17.54 -27.59 -17.19
C ALA A 340 -16.96 -28.97 -16.82
N ALA A 341 -17.05 -29.38 -15.54
CA ALA A 341 -16.65 -30.71 -15.11
C ALA A 341 -17.69 -31.78 -15.44
N GLU A 342 -18.97 -31.41 -15.67
CA GLU A 342 -20.07 -32.31 -16.07
C GLU A 342 -20.25 -32.41 -17.60
N GLU A 343 -19.67 -31.50 -18.39
CA GLU A 343 -19.76 -31.44 -19.88
C GLU A 343 -18.44 -31.74 -20.60
N ASN A 344 -17.56 -32.58 -20.09
CA ASN A 344 -16.40 -33.05 -20.85
C ASN A 344 -16.77 -34.18 -21.81
N GLU A 345 -17.48 -33.84 -22.89
CA GLU A 345 -17.34 -34.56 -24.16
C GLU A 345 -16.26 -33.88 -25.02
N PRO A 346 -15.42 -34.61 -25.75
CA PRO A 346 -14.29 -34.02 -26.49
C PRO A 346 -14.83 -33.14 -27.62
N GLU A 347 -14.62 -31.84 -27.54
CA GLU A 347 -14.87 -30.91 -28.64
C GLU A 347 -14.05 -31.30 -29.86
N VAL A 348 -14.75 -31.56 -30.95
CA VAL A 348 -14.19 -31.63 -32.30
C VAL A 348 -13.52 -30.31 -32.60
N PRO A 349 -12.27 -30.26 -33.12
CA PRO A 349 -11.59 -29.01 -33.43
C PRO A 349 -12.47 -28.13 -34.32
N ALA A 350 -12.84 -26.94 -33.84
CA ALA A 350 -13.57 -25.97 -34.63
C ALA A 350 -12.73 -25.63 -35.89
N GLU A 351 -13.37 -25.61 -37.06
CA GLU A 351 -12.71 -25.23 -38.31
C GLU A 351 -12.02 -23.86 -38.16
N GLU A 352 -10.77 -23.79 -38.61
CA GLU A 352 -9.98 -22.55 -38.55
C GLU A 352 -10.67 -21.44 -39.35
N LYS A 353 -11.03 -20.33 -38.66
CA LYS A 353 -11.64 -19.17 -39.30
C LYS A 353 -10.63 -18.39 -40.13
N GLU A 354 -11.06 -17.73 -41.21
CA GLU A 354 -10.20 -16.83 -41.96
C GLU A 354 -9.90 -15.54 -41.19
N MET A 355 -10.86 -15.06 -40.39
CA MET A 355 -10.76 -13.84 -39.58
C MET A 355 -11.30 -14.09 -38.17
N GLY A 356 -10.59 -13.58 -37.17
CA GLY A 356 -11.01 -13.55 -35.76
C GLY A 356 -10.86 -12.14 -35.19
N PHE A 357 -11.67 -11.82 -34.20
CA PHE A 357 -11.70 -10.49 -33.57
C PHE A 357 -11.52 -10.58 -32.07
N ILE A 358 -10.57 -9.81 -31.53
CA ILE A 358 -10.33 -9.62 -30.11
C ILE A 358 -10.61 -8.16 -29.77
N SER A 359 -11.44 -7.91 -28.75
CA SER A 359 -11.73 -6.56 -28.28
C SER A 359 -11.35 -6.38 -26.84
N VAL A 360 -10.80 -5.23 -26.48
CA VAL A 360 -10.62 -4.82 -25.07
C VAL A 360 -11.82 -3.95 -24.69
N SER A 361 -12.53 -4.33 -23.63
CA SER A 361 -13.66 -3.55 -23.14
C SER A 361 -13.93 -3.81 -21.65
N ILE A 362 -14.67 -2.91 -21.02
CA ILE A 362 -15.07 -3.01 -19.62
C ILE A 362 -16.58 -2.79 -19.49
N GLY A 363 -17.19 -3.64 -18.65
CA GLY A 363 -18.62 -3.60 -18.36
C GLY A 363 -19.48 -4.45 -19.31
N GLU A 364 -20.38 -5.25 -18.70
CA GLU A 364 -21.15 -6.28 -19.40
C GLU A 364 -21.95 -5.75 -20.59
N GLY A 365 -22.54 -4.54 -20.48
CA GLY A 365 -23.32 -3.96 -21.59
C GLY A 365 -22.48 -3.66 -22.84
N ILE A 366 -21.20 -3.27 -22.68
CA ILE A 366 -20.29 -3.07 -23.83
C ILE A 366 -19.79 -4.42 -24.34
N ASN A 367 -19.52 -5.37 -23.45
CA ASN A 367 -19.12 -6.72 -23.78
C ASN A 367 -20.21 -7.43 -24.61
N GLU A 368 -21.49 -7.30 -24.24
CA GLU A 368 -22.61 -7.82 -25.00
C GLU A 368 -22.71 -7.21 -26.42
N ILE A 369 -22.45 -5.91 -26.55
CA ILE A 369 -22.42 -5.26 -27.86
C ILE A 369 -21.33 -5.87 -28.74
N PHE A 370 -20.11 -6.03 -28.23
CA PHE A 370 -19.00 -6.61 -28.98
C PHE A 370 -19.25 -8.09 -29.34
N ARG A 371 -19.79 -8.88 -28.41
CA ARG A 371 -20.22 -10.27 -28.71
C ARG A 371 -21.28 -10.30 -29.81
N GLY A 372 -22.29 -9.43 -29.73
CA GLY A 372 -23.33 -9.29 -30.74
C GLY A 372 -22.81 -8.85 -32.12
N LEU A 373 -21.67 -8.18 -32.19
CA LEU A 373 -20.99 -7.77 -33.43
C LEU A 373 -20.05 -8.85 -33.98
N GLY A 374 -19.89 -10.00 -33.27
CA GLY A 374 -19.07 -11.12 -33.73
C GLY A 374 -17.63 -11.10 -33.25
N VAL A 375 -17.32 -10.41 -32.15
CA VAL A 375 -16.02 -10.51 -31.48
C VAL A 375 -15.89 -11.90 -30.87
N ASP A 376 -14.79 -12.60 -31.19
CA ASP A 376 -14.52 -13.99 -30.75
C ASP A 376 -14.01 -14.04 -29.31
N TYR A 377 -13.25 -13.04 -28.89
CA TYR A 377 -12.70 -12.97 -27.55
C TYR A 377 -12.68 -11.54 -27.01
N ILE A 378 -13.08 -11.38 -25.75
CA ILE A 378 -13.06 -10.08 -25.07
C ILE A 378 -12.03 -10.15 -23.95
N ILE A 379 -11.09 -9.21 -23.96
CA ILE A 379 -10.16 -8.99 -22.85
C ILE A 379 -10.80 -7.91 -21.96
N GLU A 380 -11.11 -8.26 -20.73
CA GLU A 380 -11.63 -7.28 -19.78
C GLU A 380 -10.52 -6.35 -19.32
N GLY A 381 -10.72 -5.05 -19.58
CA GLY A 381 -9.76 -4.02 -19.24
C GLY A 381 -10.15 -2.68 -19.85
N GLY A 382 -9.56 -1.60 -19.37
CA GLY A 382 -9.93 -0.28 -19.87
C GLY A 382 -9.23 0.88 -19.20
N GLN A 383 -9.95 1.79 -18.56
CA GLN A 383 -9.42 3.06 -18.09
C GLN A 383 -8.50 2.96 -16.86
N THR A 384 -8.69 1.97 -16.00
CA THR A 384 -7.93 1.77 -14.74
C THR A 384 -7.08 0.51 -14.71
N MET A 385 -7.40 -0.51 -15.52
CA MET A 385 -6.60 -1.74 -15.67
C MET A 385 -6.30 -1.97 -17.15
N ASN A 386 -5.08 -1.66 -17.58
CA ASN A 386 -4.63 -1.92 -18.94
C ASN A 386 -4.15 -3.38 -19.03
N PRO A 387 -4.71 -4.21 -19.94
CA PRO A 387 -4.22 -5.54 -20.20
C PRO A 387 -2.73 -5.55 -20.55
N SER A 388 -2.01 -6.56 -20.05
CA SER A 388 -0.61 -6.78 -20.34
C SER A 388 -0.39 -7.37 -21.75
N THR A 389 0.86 -7.41 -22.20
CA THR A 389 1.25 -8.14 -23.43
C THR A 389 0.92 -9.63 -23.31
N GLU A 390 1.03 -10.21 -22.13
CA GLU A 390 0.71 -11.61 -21.85
C GLU A 390 -0.79 -11.89 -21.98
N ASP A 391 -1.66 -11.00 -21.49
CA ASP A 391 -3.12 -11.10 -21.67
C ASP A 391 -3.51 -11.08 -23.15
N MET A 392 -2.81 -10.28 -23.95
CA MET A 392 -3.00 -10.24 -25.41
C MET A 392 -2.57 -11.53 -26.08
N LEU A 393 -1.42 -12.11 -25.69
CA LEU A 393 -0.93 -13.38 -26.23
C LEU A 393 -1.89 -14.53 -25.88
N ASN A 394 -2.35 -14.61 -24.64
CA ASN A 394 -3.34 -15.59 -24.18
C ASN A 394 -4.66 -15.49 -24.96
N ALA A 395 -5.11 -14.27 -25.28
CA ALA A 395 -6.30 -14.06 -26.09
C ALA A 395 -6.09 -14.49 -27.54
N ILE A 396 -4.92 -14.21 -28.14
CA ILE A 396 -4.55 -14.64 -29.48
C ILE A 396 -4.55 -16.17 -29.61
N GLU A 397 -4.04 -16.87 -28.58
CA GLU A 397 -4.02 -18.35 -28.56
C GLU A 397 -5.44 -18.95 -28.57
N LYS A 398 -6.39 -18.33 -27.85
CA LYS A 398 -7.79 -18.81 -27.74
C LYS A 398 -8.63 -18.59 -28.99
N VAL A 399 -8.20 -17.73 -29.90
CA VAL A 399 -8.92 -17.47 -31.16
C VAL A 399 -8.33 -18.30 -32.28
N ASN A 400 -9.09 -19.31 -32.77
CA ASN A 400 -8.66 -20.18 -33.89
C ASN A 400 -8.95 -19.52 -35.23
N ALA A 401 -8.07 -18.57 -35.62
CA ALA A 401 -8.18 -17.86 -36.91
C ALA A 401 -6.79 -17.53 -37.48
N LYS A 402 -6.70 -17.46 -38.82
CA LYS A 402 -5.45 -17.11 -39.53
C LYS A 402 -5.09 -15.64 -39.38
N ASN A 403 -6.09 -14.76 -39.46
CA ASN A 403 -5.95 -13.33 -39.33
C ASN A 403 -6.75 -12.87 -38.11
N ILE A 404 -6.07 -12.29 -37.12
CA ILE A 404 -6.70 -11.82 -35.90
C ILE A 404 -6.62 -10.29 -35.82
N PHE A 405 -7.79 -9.65 -35.73
CA PHE A 405 -7.92 -8.21 -35.56
C PHE A 405 -8.08 -7.89 -34.08
N ILE A 406 -7.15 -7.10 -33.52
CA ILE A 406 -7.22 -6.64 -32.12
C ILE A 406 -7.75 -5.20 -32.10
N LEU A 407 -8.79 -4.98 -31.32
CA LEU A 407 -9.44 -3.70 -31.05
C LEU A 407 -9.06 -3.24 -29.63
N PRO A 408 -7.98 -2.46 -29.45
CA PRO A 408 -7.51 -2.06 -28.12
C PRO A 408 -8.46 -1.13 -27.38
N ASN A 409 -9.21 -0.29 -28.11
CA ASN A 409 -10.20 0.66 -27.60
C ASN A 409 -9.68 1.66 -26.55
N ASN A 410 -8.38 1.69 -26.34
CA ASN A 410 -7.67 2.62 -25.46
C ASN A 410 -6.25 2.86 -26.00
N LYS A 411 -5.82 4.12 -26.05
CA LYS A 411 -4.49 4.50 -26.57
C LYS A 411 -3.33 3.84 -25.80
N ASN A 412 -3.49 3.62 -24.50
CA ASN A 412 -2.46 3.02 -23.66
C ASN A 412 -2.27 1.52 -23.91
N ILE A 413 -3.27 0.87 -24.52
CA ILE A 413 -3.26 -0.58 -24.79
C ILE A 413 -2.67 -0.90 -26.17
N ILE A 414 -2.69 0.06 -27.10
CA ILE A 414 -2.16 -0.13 -28.47
C ILE A 414 -0.70 -0.62 -28.45
N MET A 415 0.10 -0.16 -27.50
CA MET A 415 1.52 -0.56 -27.42
C MET A 415 1.64 -2.02 -27.01
N ALA A 416 0.90 -2.48 -26.01
CA ALA A 416 0.89 -3.88 -25.56
C ALA A 416 0.36 -4.82 -26.67
N ALA A 417 -0.69 -4.40 -27.41
CA ALA A 417 -1.23 -5.15 -28.54
C ALA A 417 -0.21 -5.26 -29.70
N ASN A 418 0.51 -4.19 -30.03
CA ASN A 418 1.56 -4.20 -31.03
C ASN A 418 2.74 -5.09 -30.62
N GLN A 419 3.10 -5.12 -29.35
CA GLN A 419 4.14 -5.98 -28.82
C GLN A 419 3.73 -7.45 -28.89
N ALA A 420 2.51 -7.79 -28.53
CA ALA A 420 1.97 -9.15 -28.68
C ALA A 420 1.95 -9.57 -30.16
N ALA A 421 1.52 -8.69 -31.06
CA ALA A 421 1.57 -8.93 -32.50
C ALA A 421 3.00 -9.25 -33.01
N SER A 422 4.01 -8.57 -32.48
CA SER A 422 5.41 -8.81 -32.87
C SER A 422 6.01 -10.12 -32.32
N LEU A 423 5.41 -10.68 -31.28
CA LEU A 423 5.82 -11.93 -30.63
C LEU A 423 5.09 -13.17 -31.19
N THR A 424 4.03 -12.98 -31.95
CA THR A 424 3.22 -14.05 -32.54
C THR A 424 3.75 -14.36 -33.97
N GLU A 425 4.21 -15.60 -34.19
CA GLU A 425 4.81 -16.01 -35.48
C GLU A 425 3.85 -16.85 -36.33
N ASP A 426 2.90 -17.53 -35.74
CA ASP A 426 2.01 -18.53 -36.38
C ASP A 426 0.70 -17.97 -36.92
N LYS A 427 0.33 -16.75 -36.55
CA LYS A 427 -0.91 -16.06 -36.95
C LYS A 427 -0.63 -14.64 -37.42
N ASN A 428 -1.43 -14.14 -38.35
CA ASN A 428 -1.33 -12.76 -38.81
C ASN A 428 -2.14 -11.83 -37.88
N ILE A 429 -1.46 -11.03 -37.07
CA ILE A 429 -2.08 -10.15 -36.09
C ILE A 429 -2.14 -8.72 -36.61
N ILE A 430 -3.35 -8.14 -36.63
CA ILE A 430 -3.61 -6.80 -37.13
C ILE A 430 -4.17 -5.96 -35.98
N VAL A 431 -3.35 -5.05 -35.44
CA VAL A 431 -3.78 -4.14 -34.38
C VAL A 431 -4.48 -2.93 -34.99
N MET A 432 -5.76 -2.76 -34.70
CA MET A 432 -6.55 -1.63 -35.17
C MET A 432 -6.26 -0.41 -34.30
N PRO A 433 -5.94 0.78 -34.87
CA PRO A 433 -5.57 1.96 -34.07
C PRO A 433 -6.78 2.67 -33.45
N CYS A 434 -7.69 1.91 -32.82
CA CYS A 434 -8.84 2.46 -32.09
C CYS A 434 -8.45 2.85 -30.68
N GLY A 435 -8.51 4.14 -30.38
CA GLY A 435 -8.16 4.69 -29.07
C GLY A 435 -9.35 4.91 -28.13
N ILE A 436 -10.57 4.60 -28.58
CA ILE A 436 -11.82 4.67 -27.81
C ILE A 436 -12.80 3.61 -28.30
N VAL A 437 -13.66 3.14 -27.39
CA VAL A 437 -14.64 2.05 -27.63
C VAL A 437 -15.56 2.35 -28.83
N LEU A 438 -16.03 3.58 -28.96
CA LEU A 438 -16.93 3.96 -30.04
C LEU A 438 -16.31 3.74 -31.44
N VAL A 439 -15.00 3.98 -31.58
CA VAL A 439 -14.28 3.73 -32.85
C VAL A 439 -14.16 2.23 -33.10
N GLY A 440 -13.91 1.43 -32.05
CA GLY A 440 -13.87 -0.04 -32.15
C GLY A 440 -15.21 -0.61 -32.61
N ILE A 441 -16.32 -0.16 -32.03
CA ILE A 441 -17.67 -0.54 -32.48
C ILE A 441 -17.90 -0.16 -33.93
N THR A 442 -17.50 1.05 -34.33
CA THR A 442 -17.68 1.51 -35.76
C THR A 442 -16.89 0.63 -36.72
N ILE A 443 -15.68 0.19 -36.37
CA ILE A 443 -14.85 -0.69 -37.21
C ILE A 443 -15.54 -2.03 -37.44
N MET A 444 -16.23 -2.56 -36.42
CA MET A 444 -16.94 -3.85 -36.53
C MET A 444 -18.17 -3.79 -37.45
N PHE A 445 -18.67 -2.60 -37.77
CA PHE A 445 -19.78 -2.42 -38.74
C PHE A 445 -19.31 -2.21 -40.20
N LEU A 446 -18.02 -2.06 -40.45
CA LEU A 446 -17.41 -1.88 -41.78
C LEU A 446 -16.93 -3.20 -42.37
#